data_15740e8e01a524ac96ff4ad682686f19
#
_entry.id   15740e8e01a524ac96ff4ad682686f19
#
_cell.length_a   1.000
_cell.length_b   1.000
_cell.length_c   1.000
_cell.angle_alpha   90.00
_cell.angle_beta   90.00
_cell.angle_gamma   90.00
#
_symmetry.space_group_name_H-M   'P 1'
#
loop_
_entity.id
_entity.type
_entity.pdbx_description
1 polymer ?
#
loop_
_entity_poly.entity_id
_entity_poly.type
_entity_poly.pdbx_seq_one_letter_code
_entity_poly.pdbx_strand_id
1 'polypeptide(L)'
;MAKTETGDYSIRRGKMSKDSDVVYRYAYGKQQSYIPKPNTNPPSEAQTAHRKLFGKVATLVNAIMADPKQVAEWEEKRIAYHQAHPVDTHPRYKTTRKFVFDAVKAQLTEQAAKRRKRTPLQKALPKGLRTHVKPFSELSTTELYELLKARFIVFYMEQHCYYQDLDDIDYNAIHIALHRKGRVIAYARLYADTEPGVWHVGRMLTIERGRGFGKYILEKAEQEARRLGATALVLHAQTHAVPFYEACGFTTYGDIFSEADIPHIAMRKAL
;
A
#
# COMPACT_ATOMS: atom_id res chain seq x y z
N MET A 1 22.63 -36.09 -17.46
CA MET A 1 23.22 -36.24 -16.09
C MET A 1 24.65 -35.69 -16.14
N ALA A 2 24.91 -34.54 -15.59
CA ALA A 2 26.28 -34.07 -15.41
C ALA A 2 26.72 -34.50 -14.01
N LYS A 3 27.43 -35.62 -13.91
CA LYS A 3 28.20 -36.00 -12.71
C LYS A 3 29.46 -35.17 -12.71
N THR A 4 29.64 -34.31 -11.72
CA THR A 4 30.96 -33.78 -11.36
C THR A 4 31.50 -34.64 -10.25
N GLU A 5 32.66 -35.24 -10.46
CA GLU A 5 33.34 -36.17 -9.58
C GLU A 5 34.07 -35.51 -8.41
N THR A 6 33.63 -34.43 -7.89
CA THR A 6 34.10 -33.86 -6.63
C THR A 6 32.89 -33.45 -5.81
N GLY A 7 32.80 -33.95 -4.58
CA GLY A 7 31.67 -33.85 -3.67
C GLY A 7 31.28 -32.46 -3.21
N ASP A 8 31.29 -31.50 -4.08
CA ASP A 8 30.81 -30.15 -3.87
C ASP A 8 29.42 -30.01 -4.43
N TYR A 9 28.40 -30.26 -3.60
CA TYR A 9 26.98 -30.06 -3.94
C TYR A 9 26.70 -28.57 -4.01
N SER A 10 27.13 -27.93 -5.12
CA SER A 10 26.72 -26.55 -5.40
C SER A 10 25.20 -26.52 -5.59
N ILE A 11 24.49 -25.87 -4.67
CA ILE A 11 23.05 -25.66 -4.78
C ILE A 11 22.78 -24.76 -5.98
N ARG A 12 22.22 -25.33 -7.03
CA ARG A 12 21.88 -24.59 -8.26
C ARG A 12 20.50 -23.96 -8.12
N ARG A 13 20.40 -22.67 -8.44
CA ARG A 13 19.15 -21.91 -8.48
C ARG A 13 19.01 -21.20 -9.82
N GLY A 14 17.80 -21.19 -10.38
CA GLY A 14 17.51 -20.55 -11.66
C GLY A 14 17.70 -21.47 -12.88
N LYS A 15 17.71 -20.89 -14.07
CA LYS A 15 17.93 -21.61 -15.33
C LYS A 15 19.40 -21.97 -15.50
N MET A 16 19.68 -23.17 -16.00
CA MET A 16 21.05 -23.62 -16.30
C MET A 16 21.65 -22.96 -17.55
N SER A 17 20.82 -22.62 -18.53
CA SER A 17 21.19 -21.88 -19.74
C SER A 17 20.01 -21.03 -20.22
N LYS A 18 20.26 -20.11 -21.16
CA LYS A 18 19.19 -19.31 -21.78
C LYS A 18 18.15 -20.17 -22.52
N ASP A 19 18.58 -21.31 -23.00
CA ASP A 19 17.76 -22.23 -23.82
C ASP A 19 17.10 -23.34 -23.01
N SER A 20 17.35 -23.39 -21.68
CA SER A 20 16.75 -24.38 -20.80
C SER A 20 15.40 -23.90 -20.28
N ASP A 21 14.35 -24.69 -20.52
CA ASP A 21 13.03 -24.46 -19.92
C ASP A 21 12.94 -24.94 -18.48
N VAL A 22 13.95 -25.67 -18.01
CA VAL A 22 13.99 -26.22 -16.65
C VAL A 22 14.55 -25.22 -15.67
N VAL A 23 13.82 -24.95 -14.61
CA VAL A 23 14.23 -24.11 -13.48
C VAL A 23 14.51 -24.98 -12.27
N TYR A 24 15.62 -24.73 -11.61
CA TYR A 24 15.99 -25.42 -10.37
C TYR A 24 15.69 -24.52 -9.15
N ARG A 25 15.08 -25.11 -8.15
CA ARG A 25 14.89 -24.48 -6.83
C ARG A 25 15.28 -25.43 -5.72
N TYR A 26 15.74 -24.87 -4.62
CA TYR A 26 15.96 -25.63 -3.39
C TYR A 26 14.78 -25.36 -2.44
N ALA A 27 14.02 -26.42 -2.12
CA ALA A 27 12.89 -26.34 -1.21
C ALA A 27 12.80 -27.62 -0.38
N TYR A 28 12.44 -27.48 0.88
CA TYR A 28 12.28 -28.59 1.85
C TYR A 28 13.52 -29.50 1.97
N GLY A 29 14.72 -28.90 1.96
CA GLY A 29 15.97 -29.64 2.06
C GLY A 29 16.40 -30.43 0.82
N LYS A 30 15.69 -30.28 -0.31
CA LYS A 30 15.99 -30.97 -1.57
C LYS A 30 16.03 -30.00 -2.75
N GLN A 31 16.91 -30.30 -3.71
CA GLN A 31 16.90 -29.62 -5.00
C GLN A 31 15.77 -30.19 -5.86
N GLN A 32 14.92 -29.30 -6.36
CA GLN A 32 13.81 -29.63 -7.25
C GLN A 32 14.00 -28.94 -8.60
N SER A 33 13.62 -29.61 -9.68
CA SER A 33 13.56 -29.05 -11.01
C SER A 33 12.10 -29.03 -11.50
N TYR A 34 11.70 -27.99 -12.19
CA TYR A 34 10.39 -27.87 -12.80
C TYR A 34 10.44 -27.01 -14.06
N ILE A 35 9.50 -27.26 -14.94
CA ILE A 35 9.25 -26.40 -16.11
C ILE A 35 8.14 -25.42 -15.70
N PRO A 36 8.43 -24.10 -15.59
CA PRO A 36 7.41 -23.14 -15.24
C PRO A 36 6.31 -23.12 -16.30
N LYS A 37 5.05 -23.29 -15.88
CA LYS A 37 3.92 -23.01 -16.77
C LYS A 37 3.90 -21.52 -17.09
N PRO A 38 3.67 -21.11 -18.36
CA PRO A 38 3.48 -19.72 -18.70
C PRO A 38 2.37 -19.10 -17.85
N ASN A 39 2.63 -17.97 -17.24
CA ASN A 39 1.58 -17.24 -16.55
C ASN A 39 0.71 -16.53 -17.59
N THR A 40 -0.47 -17.09 -17.85
CA THR A 40 -1.45 -16.55 -18.80
C THR A 40 -2.35 -15.47 -18.21
N ASN A 41 -2.27 -15.23 -16.91
CA ASN A 41 -3.04 -14.18 -16.28
C ASN A 41 -2.52 -12.79 -16.67
N PRO A 42 -3.39 -11.82 -16.97
CA PRO A 42 -2.96 -10.46 -17.22
C PRO A 42 -2.26 -9.90 -15.98
N PRO A 43 -1.23 -9.05 -16.15
CA PRO A 43 -0.52 -8.49 -15.02
C PRO A 43 -1.44 -7.63 -14.17
N SER A 44 -1.33 -7.74 -12.84
CA SER A 44 -2.06 -6.89 -11.91
C SER A 44 -1.75 -5.40 -12.13
N GLU A 45 -2.61 -4.50 -11.64
CA GLU A 45 -2.36 -3.05 -11.70
C GLU A 45 -1.01 -2.68 -11.05
N ALA A 46 -0.67 -3.31 -9.93
CA ALA A 46 0.61 -3.11 -9.25
C ALA A 46 1.79 -3.57 -10.11
N GLN A 47 1.70 -4.73 -10.76
CA GLN A 47 2.73 -5.22 -11.68
C GLN A 47 2.88 -4.31 -12.90
N THR A 48 1.78 -3.81 -13.43
CA THR A 48 1.77 -2.88 -14.57
C THR A 48 2.41 -1.54 -14.17
N ALA A 49 2.08 -1.00 -13.01
CA ALA A 49 2.67 0.23 -12.48
C ALA A 49 4.19 0.05 -12.24
N HIS A 50 4.58 -1.09 -11.67
CA HIS A 50 6.00 -1.42 -11.46
C HIS A 50 6.77 -1.54 -12.78
N ARG A 51 6.22 -2.20 -13.80
CA ARG A 51 6.83 -2.29 -15.14
C ARG A 51 6.99 -0.92 -15.79
N LYS A 52 5.97 -0.04 -15.68
CA LYS A 52 6.04 1.35 -16.19
C LYS A 52 7.12 2.17 -15.48
N LEU A 53 7.22 2.06 -14.16
CA LEU A 53 8.28 2.73 -13.39
C LEU A 53 9.66 2.21 -13.81
N PHE A 54 9.84 0.89 -13.87
CA PHE A 54 11.08 0.27 -14.26
C PHE A 54 11.53 0.69 -15.67
N GLY A 55 10.59 0.72 -16.64
CA GLY A 55 10.86 1.21 -17.99
C GLY A 55 11.37 2.65 -18.00
N LYS A 56 10.72 3.56 -17.27
CA LYS A 56 11.17 4.95 -17.13
C LYS A 56 12.57 5.06 -16.52
N VAL A 57 12.82 4.31 -15.44
CA VAL A 57 14.15 4.28 -14.80
C VAL A 57 15.20 3.78 -15.80
N ALA A 58 14.93 2.70 -16.51
CA ALA A 58 15.86 2.14 -17.49
C ALA A 58 16.20 3.13 -18.62
N THR A 59 15.19 3.86 -19.13
CA THR A 59 15.40 4.90 -20.16
C THR A 59 16.32 6.01 -19.66
N LEU A 60 16.06 6.53 -18.46
CA LEU A 60 16.88 7.60 -17.88
C LEU A 60 18.31 7.13 -17.58
N VAL A 61 18.46 5.93 -17.03
CA VAL A 61 19.78 5.33 -16.78
C VAL A 61 20.55 5.14 -18.07
N ASN A 62 19.91 4.67 -19.13
CA ASN A 62 20.57 4.51 -20.44
C ASN A 62 21.04 5.87 -20.99
N ALA A 63 20.25 6.94 -20.84
CA ALA A 63 20.64 8.29 -21.25
C ALA A 63 21.86 8.80 -20.45
N ILE A 64 21.85 8.62 -19.12
CA ILE A 64 22.98 8.98 -18.26
C ILE A 64 24.25 8.19 -18.64
N MET A 65 24.11 6.89 -18.86
CA MET A 65 25.24 6.02 -19.20
C MET A 65 25.79 6.24 -20.61
N ALA A 66 25.04 6.90 -21.47
CA ALA A 66 25.52 7.29 -22.82
C ALA A 66 26.36 8.57 -22.83
N ASP A 67 26.33 9.37 -21.74
CA ASP A 67 27.10 10.61 -21.61
C ASP A 67 28.31 10.40 -20.68
N PRO A 68 29.56 10.42 -21.22
CA PRO A 68 30.76 10.21 -20.41
C PRO A 68 30.94 11.17 -19.26
N LYS A 69 30.50 12.44 -19.41
CA LYS A 69 30.57 13.44 -18.33
C LYS A 69 29.67 13.08 -17.17
N GLN A 70 28.43 12.70 -17.46
CA GLN A 70 27.50 12.27 -16.43
C GLN A 70 27.97 10.95 -15.77
N VAL A 71 28.55 10.05 -16.51
CA VAL A 71 29.11 8.81 -15.93
C VAL A 71 30.20 9.13 -14.91
N ALA A 72 31.11 10.06 -15.24
CA ALA A 72 32.18 10.48 -14.32
C ALA A 72 31.62 11.10 -13.02
N GLU A 73 30.65 12.01 -13.14
CA GLU A 73 29.98 12.60 -11.96
C GLU A 73 29.29 11.56 -11.07
N TRP A 74 28.65 10.59 -11.68
CA TRP A 74 27.99 9.51 -10.94
C TRP A 74 28.97 8.53 -10.32
N GLU A 75 30.12 8.33 -10.94
CA GLU A 75 31.20 7.53 -10.35
C GLU A 75 31.77 8.17 -9.09
N GLU A 76 32.01 9.48 -9.12
CA GLU A 76 32.44 10.24 -7.94
C GLU A 76 31.40 10.14 -6.81
N LYS A 77 30.11 10.29 -7.11
CA LYS A 77 29.02 10.12 -6.13
C LYS A 77 28.97 8.71 -5.55
N ARG A 78 29.22 7.70 -6.37
CA ARG A 78 29.29 6.30 -5.92
C ARG A 78 30.45 6.06 -4.97
N ILE A 79 31.62 6.61 -5.28
CA ILE A 79 32.81 6.53 -4.44
C ILE A 79 32.57 7.23 -3.10
N ALA A 80 32.05 8.45 -3.14
CA ALA A 80 31.71 9.21 -1.93
C ALA A 80 30.68 8.48 -1.06
N TYR A 81 29.67 7.83 -1.68
CA TYR A 81 28.68 7.01 -0.97
C TYR A 81 29.38 5.87 -0.22
N HIS A 82 30.30 5.16 -0.85
CA HIS A 82 31.02 4.05 -0.19
C HIS A 82 31.96 4.51 0.92
N GLN A 83 32.53 5.71 0.81
CA GLN A 83 33.33 6.32 1.86
C GLN A 83 32.50 6.73 3.09
N ALA A 84 31.28 7.23 2.85
CA ALA A 84 30.39 7.70 3.90
C ALA A 84 29.62 6.55 4.63
N HIS A 85 29.53 5.35 4.03
CA HIS A 85 28.73 4.25 4.57
C HIS A 85 29.56 3.01 4.83
N PRO A 86 29.75 2.60 6.10
CA PRO A 86 30.48 1.37 6.47
C PRO A 86 29.86 0.12 5.85
N VAL A 87 30.70 -0.90 5.65
CA VAL A 87 30.41 -2.12 4.88
C VAL A 87 29.19 -2.90 5.36
N ASP A 88 28.87 -2.83 6.64
CA ASP A 88 27.90 -3.74 7.27
C ASP A 88 26.46 -3.19 7.34
N THR A 89 26.24 -1.94 6.98
CA THR A 89 24.95 -1.28 7.16
C THR A 89 24.21 -0.89 5.87
N HIS A 90 24.92 -0.86 4.73
CA HIS A 90 24.35 -0.37 3.46
C HIS A 90 24.78 -1.23 2.26
N PRO A 91 23.94 -1.36 1.22
CA PRO A 91 24.26 -2.16 0.05
C PRO A 91 25.46 -1.61 -0.70
N ARG A 92 26.41 -2.49 -1.04
CA ARG A 92 27.55 -2.13 -1.90
C ARG A 92 27.15 -2.15 -3.38
N TYR A 93 27.42 -1.05 -4.03
CA TYR A 93 27.22 -0.92 -5.47
C TYR A 93 28.50 -1.32 -6.22
N LYS A 94 28.49 -2.48 -6.85
CA LYS A 94 29.63 -2.99 -7.64
C LYS A 94 29.83 -2.21 -8.94
N THR A 95 28.79 -1.57 -9.47
CA THR A 95 28.84 -0.82 -10.73
C THR A 95 28.13 0.52 -10.60
N THR A 96 28.64 1.53 -11.29
CA THR A 96 28.03 2.87 -11.40
C THR A 96 26.61 2.78 -11.94
N ARG A 97 26.38 1.94 -12.97
CA ARG A 97 25.06 1.72 -13.54
C ARG A 97 24.03 1.29 -12.49
N LYS A 98 24.37 0.37 -11.58
CA LYS A 98 23.46 -0.07 -10.53
C LYS A 98 23.20 1.04 -9.50
N PHE A 99 24.21 1.80 -9.15
CA PHE A 99 24.08 2.96 -8.26
C PHE A 99 23.15 4.02 -8.85
N VAL A 100 23.37 4.38 -10.11
CA VAL A 100 22.50 5.32 -10.86
C VAL A 100 21.07 4.79 -10.92
N PHE A 101 20.89 3.50 -11.20
CA PHE A 101 19.56 2.91 -11.28
C PHE A 101 18.77 3.07 -9.98
N ASP A 102 19.37 2.76 -8.84
CA ASP A 102 18.70 2.85 -7.56
C ASP A 102 18.44 4.30 -7.15
N ALA A 103 19.37 5.20 -7.43
CA ALA A 103 19.20 6.65 -7.17
C ALA A 103 18.07 7.26 -8.02
N VAL A 104 18.03 6.98 -9.32
CA VAL A 104 16.96 7.45 -10.22
C VAL A 104 15.61 6.87 -9.83
N LYS A 105 15.58 5.58 -9.47
CA LYS A 105 14.36 4.93 -8.96
C LYS A 105 13.85 5.60 -7.70
N ALA A 106 14.72 5.86 -6.73
CA ALA A 106 14.37 6.56 -5.48
C ALA A 106 13.81 7.96 -5.77
N GLN A 107 14.49 8.74 -6.62
CA GLN A 107 14.05 10.06 -7.04
C GLN A 107 12.66 10.07 -7.68
N LEU A 108 12.40 9.17 -8.64
CA LEU A 108 11.09 9.07 -9.28
C LEU A 108 9.99 8.63 -8.31
N THR A 109 10.32 7.74 -7.38
CA THR A 109 9.39 7.31 -6.34
C THR A 109 9.06 8.46 -5.38
N GLU A 110 10.06 9.22 -4.96
CA GLU A 110 9.88 10.39 -4.11
C GLU A 110 9.09 11.50 -4.81
N GLN A 111 9.40 11.78 -6.08
CA GLN A 111 8.65 12.75 -6.89
C GLN A 111 7.19 12.33 -7.06
N ALA A 112 6.93 11.04 -7.28
CA ALA A 112 5.57 10.49 -7.34
C ALA A 112 4.84 10.64 -6.00
N ALA A 113 5.53 10.41 -4.88
CA ALA A 113 4.99 10.61 -3.54
C ALA A 113 4.70 12.10 -3.26
N LYS A 114 5.62 13.01 -3.62
CA LYS A 114 5.42 14.47 -3.53
C LYS A 114 4.26 14.95 -4.42
N ARG A 115 4.11 14.39 -5.62
CA ARG A 115 3.00 14.69 -6.53
C ARG A 115 1.67 14.17 -5.98
N ARG A 116 1.65 13.00 -5.33
CA ARG A 116 0.48 12.49 -4.59
C ARG A 116 0.10 13.39 -3.41
N LYS A 117 1.10 13.95 -2.68
CA LYS A 117 0.85 14.94 -1.61
C LYS A 117 0.33 16.28 -2.13
N ARG A 118 0.61 16.64 -3.38
CA ARG A 118 0.24 17.95 -3.98
C ARG A 118 -1.12 18.00 -4.67
N THR A 119 -1.83 16.89 -4.77
CA THR A 119 -3.20 16.89 -5.30
C THR A 119 -4.16 16.74 -4.11
N PRO A 120 -4.60 17.83 -3.47
CA PRO A 120 -5.74 17.72 -2.57
C PRO A 120 -6.93 17.36 -3.44
N LEU A 121 -7.59 16.23 -3.17
CA LEU A 121 -8.94 15.92 -3.67
C LEU A 121 -9.96 17.00 -3.25
N GLN A 122 -9.51 18.04 -2.55
CA GLN A 122 -10.30 19.14 -2.00
C GLN A 122 -10.88 20.11 -3.05
N LYS A 123 -10.46 20.07 -4.32
CA LYS A 123 -10.89 21.11 -5.28
C LYS A 123 -12.12 20.78 -6.12
N ALA A 124 -12.47 19.56 -6.34
CA ALA A 124 -13.81 19.08 -6.79
C ALA A 124 -13.76 17.56 -6.92
N LEU A 125 -14.73 16.86 -6.39
CA LEU A 125 -14.92 15.44 -6.69
C LEU A 125 -15.02 15.28 -8.23
N PRO A 126 -14.35 14.28 -8.81
CA PRO A 126 -14.52 13.97 -10.22
C PRO A 126 -16.00 13.82 -10.58
N LYS A 127 -16.40 14.25 -11.77
CA LYS A 127 -17.79 14.13 -12.23
C LYS A 127 -18.31 12.70 -12.00
N GLY A 128 -19.52 12.61 -11.44
CA GLY A 128 -20.18 11.32 -11.17
C GLY A 128 -19.87 10.69 -9.81
N LEU A 129 -19.07 11.35 -8.96
CA LEU A 129 -18.90 10.97 -7.55
C LEU A 129 -19.80 11.82 -6.65
N ARG A 130 -20.36 11.18 -5.62
CA ARG A 130 -21.17 11.83 -4.58
C ARG A 130 -20.74 11.36 -3.22
N THR A 131 -20.58 12.27 -2.26
CA THR A 131 -20.28 11.94 -0.87
C THR A 131 -21.54 12.10 -0.05
N HIS A 132 -21.84 11.09 0.78
CA HIS A 132 -22.88 11.14 1.80
C HIS A 132 -22.21 11.11 3.18
N VAL A 133 -22.69 11.99 4.06
CA VAL A 133 -22.34 12.03 5.49
C VAL A 133 -23.66 12.06 6.24
N LYS A 134 -24.09 10.93 6.79
CA LYS A 134 -25.42 10.75 7.35
C LYS A 134 -25.39 9.92 8.63
N PRO A 135 -26.19 10.24 9.64
CA PRO A 135 -26.50 9.32 10.72
C PRO A 135 -27.29 8.11 10.18
N PHE A 136 -27.29 7.02 10.92
CA PHE A 136 -27.97 5.79 10.51
C PHE A 136 -29.47 6.03 10.16
N SER A 137 -30.16 6.83 10.94
CA SER A 137 -31.59 7.14 10.76
C SER A 137 -31.93 7.86 9.45
N GLU A 138 -30.96 8.49 8.80
CA GLU A 138 -31.13 9.21 7.53
C GLU A 138 -30.72 8.38 6.32
N LEU A 139 -30.21 7.16 6.53
CA LEU A 139 -29.87 6.25 5.44
C LEU A 139 -31.15 5.68 4.83
N SER A 140 -31.28 5.80 3.52
CA SER A 140 -32.30 5.03 2.79
C SER A 140 -31.94 3.54 2.80
N THR A 141 -32.93 2.66 2.63
CA THR A 141 -32.70 1.21 2.53
C THR A 141 -31.67 0.86 1.44
N THR A 142 -31.70 1.58 0.31
CA THR A 142 -30.73 1.36 -0.76
C THR A 142 -29.32 1.79 -0.37
N GLU A 143 -29.15 2.92 0.30
CA GLU A 143 -27.84 3.37 0.80
C GLU A 143 -27.29 2.39 1.82
N LEU A 144 -28.10 1.95 2.77
CA LEU A 144 -27.71 0.96 3.77
C LEU A 144 -27.30 -0.36 3.09
N TYR A 145 -28.10 -0.85 2.13
CA TYR A 145 -27.78 -2.08 1.41
C TYR A 145 -26.43 -1.99 0.68
N GLU A 146 -26.17 -0.91 -0.08
CA GLU A 146 -24.91 -0.72 -0.80
C GLU A 146 -23.72 -0.56 0.16
N LEU A 147 -23.90 0.03 1.32
CA LEU A 147 -22.92 0.15 2.37
C LEU A 147 -22.55 -1.22 2.95
N LEU A 148 -23.54 -2.01 3.39
CA LEU A 148 -23.33 -3.34 3.95
C LEU A 148 -22.71 -4.29 2.91
N LYS A 149 -23.14 -4.20 1.66
CA LYS A 149 -22.56 -4.96 0.56
C LYS A 149 -21.08 -4.62 0.33
N ALA A 150 -20.69 -3.34 0.41
CA ALA A 150 -19.30 -2.92 0.29
C ALA A 150 -18.44 -3.48 1.45
N ARG A 151 -18.96 -3.46 2.69
CA ARG A 151 -18.32 -4.05 3.86
C ARG A 151 -18.14 -5.56 3.69
N PHE A 152 -19.19 -6.26 3.25
CA PHE A 152 -19.13 -7.69 2.98
C PHE A 152 -18.08 -8.06 1.93
N ILE A 153 -18.01 -7.32 0.82
CA ILE A 153 -17.02 -7.55 -0.23
C ILE A 153 -15.60 -7.40 0.34
N VAL A 154 -15.33 -6.32 1.07
CA VAL A 154 -13.96 -6.03 1.52
C VAL A 154 -13.57 -6.87 2.74
N PHE A 155 -14.38 -6.88 3.79
CA PHE A 155 -13.99 -7.54 5.04
C PHE A 155 -14.16 -9.05 4.95
N TYR A 156 -15.28 -9.54 4.43
CA TYR A 156 -15.55 -10.97 4.38
C TYR A 156 -14.87 -11.65 3.17
N MET A 157 -15.11 -11.14 1.95
CA MET A 157 -14.65 -11.84 0.75
C MET A 157 -13.17 -11.61 0.42
N GLU A 158 -12.64 -10.39 0.63
CA GLU A 158 -11.24 -10.08 0.30
C GLU A 158 -10.30 -10.31 1.48
N GLN A 159 -10.68 -9.91 2.70
CA GLN A 159 -9.82 -9.97 3.89
C GLN A 159 -10.03 -11.23 4.73
N HIS A 160 -11.09 -12.00 4.45
CA HIS A 160 -11.46 -13.23 5.18
C HIS A 160 -11.67 -13.00 6.70
N CYS A 161 -12.19 -11.82 7.06
CA CYS A 161 -12.54 -11.49 8.43
C CYS A 161 -13.87 -12.20 8.80
N TYR A 162 -13.78 -13.34 9.43
CA TYR A 162 -14.95 -14.15 9.83
C TYR A 162 -15.44 -13.74 11.23
N TYR A 163 -15.89 -12.51 11.39
CA TYR A 163 -16.50 -12.00 12.61
C TYR A 163 -17.85 -11.34 12.31
N GLN A 164 -18.61 -11.06 13.37
CA GLN A 164 -19.87 -10.34 13.24
C GLN A 164 -19.61 -8.87 12.90
N ASP A 165 -19.65 -8.55 11.60
CA ASP A 165 -19.39 -7.19 11.12
C ASP A 165 -20.48 -6.19 11.55
N LEU A 166 -21.72 -6.65 11.68
CA LEU A 166 -22.88 -5.88 12.17
C LEU A 166 -22.87 -5.96 13.70
N ASP A 167 -22.33 -4.93 14.37
CA ASP A 167 -22.00 -4.88 15.79
C ASP A 167 -22.86 -3.87 16.58
N ASP A 168 -23.98 -3.45 16.00
CA ASP A 168 -24.95 -2.48 16.53
C ASP A 168 -24.40 -1.04 16.74
N ILE A 169 -23.09 -0.83 16.66
CA ILE A 169 -22.49 0.50 16.69
C ILE A 169 -23.00 1.35 15.52
N ASP A 170 -23.39 0.72 14.44
CA ASP A 170 -23.92 1.37 13.24
C ASP A 170 -25.11 2.28 13.52
N TYR A 171 -25.98 1.92 14.49
CA TYR A 171 -27.16 2.71 14.86
C TYR A 171 -26.80 4.10 15.41
N ASN A 172 -25.67 4.23 16.07
CA ASN A 172 -25.20 5.47 16.70
C ASN A 172 -24.05 6.13 15.94
N ALA A 173 -23.72 5.63 14.74
CA ALA A 173 -22.62 6.12 13.95
C ALA A 173 -23.06 7.12 12.88
N ILE A 174 -22.11 7.97 12.48
CA ILE A 174 -22.19 8.74 11.24
C ILE A 174 -21.53 7.91 10.12
N HIS A 175 -22.26 7.67 9.07
CA HIS A 175 -21.84 6.92 7.91
C HIS A 175 -21.31 7.87 6.85
N ILE A 176 -20.05 7.70 6.46
CA ILE A 176 -19.38 8.54 5.47
C ILE A 176 -19.07 7.67 4.27
N ALA A 177 -19.75 7.90 3.18
CA ALA A 177 -19.65 7.05 1.99
C ALA A 177 -19.42 7.86 0.73
N LEU A 178 -18.52 7.41 -0.12
CA LEU A 178 -18.29 7.91 -1.46
C LEU A 178 -18.94 6.96 -2.47
N HIS A 179 -19.82 7.50 -3.29
CA HIS A 179 -20.59 6.75 -4.27
C HIS A 179 -20.18 7.09 -5.71
N ARG A 180 -20.19 6.07 -6.55
CA ARG A 180 -20.13 6.20 -8.01
C ARG A 180 -21.29 5.41 -8.63
N LYS A 181 -22.15 6.09 -9.42
CA LYS A 181 -23.33 5.47 -10.04
C LYS A 181 -24.18 4.67 -9.04
N GLY A 182 -24.39 5.23 -7.85
CA GLY A 182 -25.19 4.61 -6.79
C GLY A 182 -24.47 3.56 -5.94
N ARG A 183 -23.28 3.11 -6.32
CA ARG A 183 -22.49 2.08 -5.57
C ARG A 183 -21.48 2.73 -4.66
N VAL A 184 -21.31 2.20 -3.46
CA VAL A 184 -20.25 2.60 -2.52
C VAL A 184 -18.89 2.17 -3.06
N ILE A 185 -17.94 3.11 -3.16
CA ILE A 185 -16.57 2.86 -3.60
C ILE A 185 -15.53 3.15 -2.52
N ALA A 186 -15.91 3.90 -1.49
CA ALA A 186 -15.13 4.08 -0.26
C ALA A 186 -16.08 4.43 0.89
N TYR A 187 -15.72 4.04 2.10
CA TYR A 187 -16.57 4.19 3.28
C TYR A 187 -15.74 4.26 4.54
N ALA A 188 -16.26 4.95 5.55
CA ALA A 188 -15.85 4.88 6.95
C ALA A 188 -17.05 5.11 7.86
N ARG A 189 -16.98 4.55 9.07
CA ARG A 189 -17.90 4.76 10.16
C ARG A 189 -17.24 5.65 11.21
N LEU A 190 -17.94 6.69 11.65
CA LEU A 190 -17.49 7.62 12.70
C LEU A 190 -18.46 7.55 13.88
N TYR A 191 -17.97 7.30 15.09
CA TYR A 191 -18.80 7.23 16.30
C TYR A 191 -18.04 7.76 17.51
N ALA A 192 -18.77 8.23 18.53
CA ALA A 192 -18.16 8.73 19.76
C ALA A 192 -17.48 7.60 20.53
N ASP A 193 -16.28 7.86 21.03
CA ASP A 193 -15.58 6.98 21.98
C ASP A 193 -16.14 7.17 23.40
N THR A 194 -15.77 6.30 24.32
CA THR A 194 -16.07 6.45 25.74
C THR A 194 -15.31 7.60 26.39
N GLU A 195 -14.16 7.98 25.84
CA GLU A 195 -13.39 9.17 26.26
C GLU A 195 -14.06 10.43 25.72
N PRO A 196 -14.46 11.40 26.58
CA PRO A 196 -15.12 12.63 26.12
C PRO A 196 -14.29 13.41 25.11
N GLY A 197 -14.92 13.82 24.02
CA GLY A 197 -14.25 14.57 22.94
C GLY A 197 -13.43 13.71 21.99
N VAL A 198 -13.35 12.40 22.19
CA VAL A 198 -12.70 11.46 21.30
C VAL A 198 -13.73 10.77 20.41
N TRP A 199 -13.42 10.64 19.14
CA TRP A 199 -14.25 9.94 18.16
C TRP A 199 -13.46 8.83 17.48
N HIS A 200 -14.15 7.73 17.22
CA HIS A 200 -13.56 6.54 16.61
C HIS A 200 -13.88 6.45 15.11
N VAL A 201 -12.86 6.20 14.30
CA VAL A 201 -13.03 5.89 12.87
C VAL A 201 -12.94 4.38 12.71
N GLY A 202 -14.02 3.75 12.30
CA GLY A 202 -14.09 2.31 12.09
C GLY A 202 -14.56 1.93 10.69
N ARG A 203 -14.44 0.65 10.38
CA ARG A 203 -14.93 0.04 9.11
C ARG A 203 -14.46 0.78 7.85
N MET A 204 -13.26 1.34 7.90
CA MET A 204 -12.70 2.08 6.78
C MET A 204 -12.33 1.14 5.63
N LEU A 205 -12.86 1.41 4.45
CA LEU A 205 -12.61 0.61 3.25
C LEU A 205 -12.57 1.44 1.97
N THR A 206 -11.92 0.88 0.95
CA THR A 206 -11.98 1.36 -0.43
C THR A 206 -12.06 0.18 -1.41
N ILE A 207 -13.06 0.21 -2.30
CA ILE A 207 -13.19 -0.74 -3.41
C ILE A 207 -12.18 -0.38 -4.52
N GLU A 208 -12.11 0.91 -4.88
CA GLU A 208 -11.19 1.40 -5.89
C GLU A 208 -9.92 1.98 -5.23
N ARG A 209 -8.89 1.13 -5.07
CA ARG A 209 -7.63 1.49 -4.40
C ARG A 209 -6.70 2.34 -5.28
N GLY A 210 -5.74 3.02 -4.65
CA GLY A 210 -4.71 3.80 -5.36
C GLY A 210 -5.18 5.13 -5.97
N ARG A 211 -6.45 5.52 -5.77
CA ARG A 211 -7.05 6.75 -6.31
C ARG A 211 -7.18 7.88 -5.28
N GLY A 212 -6.70 7.67 -4.06
CA GLY A 212 -6.79 8.66 -2.96
C GLY A 212 -8.14 8.69 -2.25
N PHE A 213 -9.08 7.79 -2.56
CA PHE A 213 -10.42 7.80 -1.95
C PHE A 213 -10.39 7.48 -0.45
N GLY A 214 -9.45 6.64 0.01
CA GLY A 214 -9.28 6.38 1.45
C GLY A 214 -8.91 7.65 2.20
N LYS A 215 -7.93 8.42 1.71
CA LYS A 215 -7.57 9.71 2.29
C LYS A 215 -8.73 10.69 2.27
N TYR A 216 -9.47 10.76 1.17
CA TYR A 216 -10.64 11.62 1.05
C TYR A 216 -11.72 11.31 2.10
N ILE A 217 -12.06 10.01 2.28
CA ILE A 217 -13.05 9.59 3.29
C ILE A 217 -12.56 9.90 4.70
N LEU A 218 -11.28 9.68 4.99
CA LEU A 218 -10.70 10.00 6.29
C LEU A 218 -10.72 11.51 6.57
N GLU A 219 -10.42 12.35 5.57
CA GLU A 219 -10.55 13.81 5.69
C GLU A 219 -12.00 14.24 5.91
N LYS A 220 -12.99 13.55 5.32
CA LYS A 220 -14.41 13.80 5.59
C LYS A 220 -14.82 13.39 7.01
N ALA A 221 -14.31 12.27 7.50
CA ALA A 221 -14.50 11.85 8.89
C ALA A 221 -13.92 12.87 9.87
N GLU A 222 -12.72 13.37 9.59
CA GLU A 222 -12.07 14.42 10.39
C GLU A 222 -12.89 15.73 10.40
N GLN A 223 -13.36 16.18 9.23
CA GLN A 223 -14.19 17.38 9.11
C GLN A 223 -15.48 17.23 9.93
N GLU A 224 -16.14 16.07 9.85
CA GLU A 224 -17.38 15.81 10.57
C GLU A 224 -17.13 15.70 12.07
N ALA A 225 -16.07 15.02 12.51
CA ALA A 225 -15.68 14.93 13.91
C ALA A 225 -15.44 16.34 14.51
N ARG A 226 -14.70 17.20 13.81
CA ARG A 226 -14.51 18.61 14.22
C ARG A 226 -15.83 19.36 14.33
N ARG A 227 -16.75 19.18 13.40
CA ARG A 227 -18.09 19.78 13.41
C ARG A 227 -18.87 19.34 14.65
N LEU A 228 -18.65 18.11 15.12
CA LEU A 228 -19.29 17.53 16.30
C LEU A 228 -18.52 17.86 17.62
N GLY A 229 -17.48 18.69 17.55
CA GLY A 229 -16.71 19.14 18.73
C GLY A 229 -15.65 18.13 19.18
N ALA A 230 -15.25 17.19 18.33
CA ALA A 230 -14.16 16.27 18.65
C ALA A 230 -12.83 16.98 18.80
N THR A 231 -12.03 16.55 19.76
CA THR A 231 -10.65 17.00 20.02
C THR A 231 -9.62 15.99 19.51
N ALA A 232 -10.03 14.74 19.33
CA ALA A 232 -9.16 13.69 18.79
C ALA A 232 -9.95 12.64 18.00
N LEU A 233 -9.25 12.01 17.04
CA LEU A 233 -9.70 10.79 16.39
C LEU A 233 -8.82 9.62 16.82
N VAL A 234 -9.44 8.45 17.00
CA VAL A 234 -8.78 7.17 17.24
C VAL A 234 -9.25 6.13 16.23
N LEU A 235 -8.42 5.14 15.97
CA LEU A 235 -8.75 3.99 15.14
C LEU A 235 -7.85 2.80 15.46
N HIS A 236 -8.29 1.60 15.07
CA HIS A 236 -7.47 0.40 15.03
C HIS A 236 -6.99 0.16 13.60
N ALA A 237 -5.70 0.29 13.38
CA ALA A 237 -5.09 0.10 12.07
C ALA A 237 -4.55 -1.32 11.93
N GLN A 238 -4.88 -2.01 10.86
CA GLN A 238 -4.13 -3.18 10.45
C GLN A 238 -2.66 -2.79 10.25
N THR A 239 -1.71 -3.56 10.75
CA THR A 239 -0.29 -3.16 10.79
C THR A 239 0.28 -2.78 9.43
N HIS A 240 -0.18 -3.41 8.35
CA HIS A 240 0.22 -3.06 6.98
C HIS A 240 -0.33 -1.70 6.51
N ALA A 241 -1.38 -1.17 7.15
CA ALA A 241 -2.00 0.12 6.81
C ALA A 241 -1.44 1.30 7.64
N VAL A 242 -0.60 1.04 8.65
CA VAL A 242 0.01 2.09 9.50
C VAL A 242 0.64 3.21 8.68
N PRO A 243 1.48 2.96 7.64
CA PRO A 243 2.10 4.05 6.87
C PRO A 243 1.08 4.97 6.17
N PHE A 244 -0.10 4.45 5.83
CA PHE A 244 -1.18 5.26 5.26
C PHE A 244 -1.76 6.23 6.29
N TYR A 245 -2.03 5.76 7.51
CA TYR A 245 -2.58 6.60 8.57
C TYR A 245 -1.55 7.59 9.12
N GLU A 246 -0.28 7.20 9.23
CA GLU A 246 0.82 8.13 9.56
C GLU A 246 0.92 9.28 8.54
N ALA A 247 0.80 8.97 7.25
CA ALA A 247 0.76 9.99 6.19
C ALA A 247 -0.49 10.90 6.27
N CYS A 248 -1.51 10.49 7.04
CA CYS A 248 -2.70 11.29 7.36
C CYS A 248 -2.61 11.99 8.72
N GLY A 249 -1.48 11.88 9.43
CA GLY A 249 -1.21 12.58 10.69
C GLY A 249 -1.62 11.83 11.95
N PHE A 250 -1.88 10.52 11.86
CA PHE A 250 -2.07 9.65 13.02
C PHE A 250 -0.73 9.16 13.55
N THR A 251 -0.67 8.89 14.84
CA THR A 251 0.46 8.26 15.54
C THR A 251 0.00 6.99 16.22
N THR A 252 0.84 5.97 16.24
CA THR A 252 0.58 4.71 16.95
C THR A 252 0.70 4.89 18.45
N TYR A 253 -0.08 4.14 19.23
CA TYR A 253 0.06 4.01 20.68
C TYR A 253 -0.36 2.61 21.13
N GLY A 254 0.15 2.18 22.30
CA GLY A 254 -0.08 0.83 22.82
C GLY A 254 0.64 -0.26 22.04
N ASP A 255 0.33 -1.50 22.37
CA ASP A 255 0.93 -2.69 21.76
C ASP A 255 0.11 -3.20 20.57
N ILE A 256 0.75 -4.03 19.76
CA ILE A 256 0.05 -4.74 18.68
C ILE A 256 -0.87 -5.79 19.30
N PHE A 257 -2.11 -5.84 18.86
CA PHE A 257 -3.12 -6.82 19.26
C PHE A 257 -3.73 -7.51 18.05
N SER A 258 -4.38 -8.65 18.28
CA SER A 258 -5.08 -9.38 17.21
C SER A 258 -6.56 -9.01 17.21
N GLU A 259 -7.09 -8.63 16.05
CA GLU A 259 -8.52 -8.45 15.79
C GLU A 259 -8.88 -9.25 14.53
N ALA A 260 -9.77 -10.22 14.65
CA ALA A 260 -10.13 -11.15 13.57
C ALA A 260 -8.90 -11.86 12.93
N ASP A 261 -7.97 -12.33 13.75
CA ASP A 261 -6.70 -12.96 13.35
C ASP A 261 -5.76 -12.08 12.51
N ILE A 262 -6.02 -10.78 12.45
CA ILE A 262 -5.19 -9.79 11.78
C ILE A 262 -4.50 -8.92 12.84
N PRO A 263 -3.16 -8.71 12.73
CA PRO A 263 -2.45 -7.81 13.64
C PRO A 263 -2.90 -6.35 13.45
N HIS A 264 -3.34 -5.73 14.54
CA HIS A 264 -3.75 -4.32 14.60
C HIS A 264 -2.92 -3.55 15.60
N ILE A 265 -2.89 -2.23 15.45
CA ILE A 265 -2.34 -1.29 16.42
C ILE A 265 -3.28 -0.09 16.54
N ALA A 266 -3.44 0.40 17.75
CA ALA A 266 -4.21 1.61 18.00
C ALA A 266 -3.46 2.85 17.49
N MET A 267 -4.20 3.78 16.86
CA MET A 267 -3.63 5.04 16.38
C MET A 267 -4.52 6.22 16.78
N ARG A 268 -3.89 7.36 17.08
CA ARG A 268 -4.57 8.59 17.53
C ARG A 268 -4.08 9.79 16.71
N LYS A 269 -4.99 10.72 16.48
CA LYS A 269 -4.71 12.03 15.88
C LYS A 269 -5.43 13.12 16.69
N ALA A 270 -4.71 14.13 17.15
CA ALA A 270 -5.30 15.35 17.68
C ALA A 270 -5.96 16.16 16.54
N LEU A 271 -7.11 16.76 16.79
CA LEU A 271 -7.90 17.53 15.84
C LEU A 271 -7.72 19.04 16.02
#